data_3ef468d23ff43d03e8d42c53bf2d6927
#
_entry.id   3ef468d23ff43d03e8d42c53bf2d6927
#
_cell.length_a   1.000
_cell.length_b   1.000
_cell.length_c   1.000
_cell.angle_alpha   90.00
_cell.angle_beta   90.00
_cell.angle_gamma   90.00
#
_symmetry.space_group_name_H-M   'P 1'
#
loop_
_entity.id
_entity.type
_entity.pdbx_description
1 polymer ?
#
loop_
_entity_poly.entity_id
_entity_poly.type
_entity_poly.pdbx_seq_one_letter_code
_entity_poly.pdbx_strand_id
1 'polypeptide(L)'
;MRIFFTFGVLFNHTVNKFTLAMSQSETYYTVRTLRVMFHYTRMGFIFISGVVLTLTYFNRNDWPTFFKKRFNGSLWPYLTWNGLLMLLMIALGNTDYNFSNFGNKYLTLVMHGSSFYMYYMLLVMQLYLLFPLVVWIFKKWPNSHNKILFISFVCQLTLVFFVKFIMPQMDISHWPYWFKATSINIFAYQFYMLYGVYTCLHYREIYSFLQRNIHAIATLAIIMAIGMMFYYRIWDQKILGMDGDSSLSLHQPYIACYDIVMLNLIFWLGKKYATFRQRGFPKWLENFINRAVKVSFGMYLNQTLGLLMLSWLLSVFSLPDWIMMMLIPFGWVLVIAISFMIAWFCYKVPPFGFLVGRPNWHPFRIVNERLFRSSTIER
;
A
#
# COMPACT_ATOMS: atom_id res chain seq x y z
N MET A 1 -0.67 -1.03 13.29
CA MET A 1 0.10 -0.61 12.11
C MET A 1 -0.65 -0.84 10.79
N ARG A 2 -1.07 -2.07 10.43
CA ARG A 2 -1.71 -2.34 9.12
C ARG A 2 -2.89 -1.40 8.82
N ILE A 3 -3.84 -1.24 9.74
CA ILE A 3 -5.00 -0.36 9.52
C ILE A 3 -4.60 1.11 9.40
N PHE A 4 -3.58 1.54 10.13
CA PHE A 4 -3.01 2.88 10.03
C PHE A 4 -2.50 3.15 8.61
N PHE A 5 -1.72 2.22 8.05
CA PHE A 5 -1.25 2.35 6.67
C PHE A 5 -2.41 2.30 5.67
N THR A 6 -3.43 1.44 5.90
CA THR A 6 -4.62 1.43 5.03
C THR A 6 -5.30 2.80 5.01
N PHE A 7 -5.56 3.39 6.17
CA PHE A 7 -6.19 4.71 6.25
C PHE A 7 -5.33 5.80 5.63
N GLY A 8 -4.01 5.75 5.79
CA GLY A 8 -3.10 6.69 5.17
C GLY A 8 -3.04 6.56 3.64
N VAL A 9 -3.12 5.35 3.08
CA VAL A 9 -3.25 5.15 1.62
C VAL A 9 -4.57 5.71 1.11
N LEU A 10 -5.68 5.44 1.82
CA LEU A 10 -6.97 6.03 1.45
C LEU A 10 -6.93 7.57 1.53
N PHE A 11 -6.24 8.14 2.54
CA PHE A 11 -6.03 9.57 2.64
C PHE A 11 -5.27 10.13 1.42
N ASN A 12 -4.16 9.51 1.07
CA ASN A 12 -3.35 9.92 -0.10
C ASN A 12 -4.17 9.94 -1.39
N HIS A 13 -5.02 8.93 -1.61
CA HIS A 13 -5.87 8.85 -2.79
C HIS A 13 -7.05 9.81 -2.73
N THR A 14 -7.61 10.07 -1.55
CA THR A 14 -8.61 11.11 -1.32
C THR A 14 -8.06 12.50 -1.67
N VAL A 15 -6.89 12.85 -1.12
CA VAL A 15 -6.21 14.12 -1.43
C VAL A 15 -5.99 14.27 -2.93
N ASN A 16 -5.59 13.18 -3.62
CA ASN A 16 -5.44 13.19 -5.08
C ASN A 16 -6.75 13.54 -5.82
N LYS A 17 -7.91 13.06 -5.33
CA LYS A 17 -9.20 13.41 -5.94
C LYS A 17 -9.56 14.88 -5.76
N PHE A 18 -9.27 15.45 -4.60
CA PHE A 18 -9.42 16.88 -4.38
C PHE A 18 -8.48 17.70 -5.27
N THR A 19 -7.20 17.32 -5.38
CA THR A 19 -6.27 18.04 -6.25
C THR A 19 -6.65 18.00 -7.74
N LEU A 20 -7.27 16.91 -8.20
CA LEU A 20 -7.77 16.82 -9.58
C LEU A 20 -9.00 17.72 -9.84
N ALA A 21 -9.73 18.11 -8.79
CA ALA A 21 -10.88 19.00 -8.88
C ALA A 21 -10.51 20.49 -8.66
N MET A 22 -9.33 20.78 -8.10
CA MET A 22 -8.85 22.14 -7.82
C MET A 22 -8.29 22.82 -9.07
N SER A 23 -8.37 24.16 -9.09
CA SER A 23 -7.60 25.01 -9.99
C SER A 23 -6.12 25.04 -9.60
N GLN A 24 -5.24 25.54 -10.50
CA GLN A 24 -3.79 25.62 -10.20
C GLN A 24 -3.46 26.84 -9.30
N SER A 25 -4.04 26.89 -8.12
CA SER A 25 -3.85 27.91 -7.10
C SER A 25 -2.71 27.58 -6.13
N GLU A 26 -2.34 28.50 -5.25
CA GLU A 26 -1.40 28.25 -4.15
C GLU A 26 -1.89 27.15 -3.20
N THR A 27 -3.19 27.07 -2.99
CA THR A 27 -3.86 26.01 -2.23
C THR A 27 -3.65 24.64 -2.89
N TYR A 28 -3.81 24.55 -4.20
CA TYR A 28 -3.55 23.33 -4.97
C TYR A 28 -2.10 22.83 -4.76
N TYR A 29 -1.10 23.71 -4.91
CA TYR A 29 0.31 23.31 -4.71
C TYR A 29 0.59 22.86 -3.28
N THR A 30 -0.02 23.51 -2.29
CA THR A 30 0.08 23.11 -0.89
C THR A 30 -0.50 21.73 -0.65
N VAL A 31 -1.69 21.45 -1.17
CA VAL A 31 -2.37 20.16 -1.03
C VAL A 31 -1.62 19.06 -1.77
N ARG A 32 -1.05 19.33 -2.96
CA ARG A 32 -0.16 18.38 -3.65
C ARG A 32 1.04 17.99 -2.82
N THR A 33 1.68 18.94 -2.15
CA THR A 33 2.83 18.66 -1.28
C THR A 33 2.41 17.85 -0.06
N LEU A 34 1.27 18.19 0.57
CA LEU A 34 0.70 17.41 1.67
C LEU A 34 0.48 15.95 1.27
N ARG A 35 0.00 15.69 0.06
CA ARG A 35 -0.17 14.32 -0.46
C ARG A 35 1.12 13.53 -0.44
N VAL A 36 2.23 14.15 -0.83
CA VAL A 36 3.54 13.47 -0.87
C VAL A 36 4.03 13.11 0.53
N MET A 37 3.74 13.95 1.55
CA MET A 37 4.08 13.64 2.94
C MET A 37 3.49 12.32 3.44
N PHE A 38 2.36 11.86 2.90
CA PHE A 38 1.73 10.59 3.27
C PHE A 38 2.22 9.39 2.46
N HIS A 39 3.25 9.56 1.64
CA HIS A 39 3.75 8.51 0.75
C HIS A 39 4.37 7.32 1.48
N TYR A 40 4.95 7.56 2.67
CA TYR A 40 5.52 6.52 3.55
C TYR A 40 4.52 5.41 3.88
N THR A 41 3.22 5.66 3.76
CA THR A 41 2.20 4.65 4.07
C THR A 41 2.26 3.44 3.13
N ARG A 42 2.59 3.64 1.85
CA ARG A 42 2.82 2.57 0.88
C ARG A 42 4.07 1.76 1.22
N MET A 43 5.17 2.45 1.55
CA MET A 43 6.41 1.78 1.98
C MET A 43 6.22 1.05 3.30
N GLY A 44 5.37 1.59 4.18
CA GLY A 44 4.96 0.96 5.42
C GLY A 44 4.27 -0.38 5.26
N PHE A 45 3.47 -0.56 4.22
CA PHE A 45 2.89 -1.87 3.92
C PHE A 45 3.95 -2.91 3.52
N ILE A 46 4.95 -2.50 2.76
CA ILE A 46 6.04 -3.40 2.35
C ILE A 46 6.89 -3.76 3.56
N PHE A 47 7.24 -2.76 4.36
CA PHE A 47 7.98 -2.95 5.61
C PHE A 47 7.24 -3.91 6.56
N ILE A 48 5.95 -3.69 6.84
CA ILE A 48 5.18 -4.56 7.73
C ILE A 48 4.96 -5.95 7.12
N SER A 49 4.94 -6.08 5.80
CA SER A 49 4.92 -7.38 5.13
C SER A 49 6.21 -8.14 5.39
N GLY A 50 7.37 -7.48 5.27
CA GLY A 50 8.67 -8.05 5.66
C GLY A 50 8.67 -8.54 7.11
N VAL A 51 8.20 -7.70 8.06
CA VAL A 51 8.09 -8.08 9.48
C VAL A 51 7.19 -9.31 9.67
N VAL A 52 5.97 -9.29 9.13
CA VAL A 52 4.97 -10.36 9.34
C VAL A 52 5.37 -11.67 8.65
N LEU A 53 5.93 -11.59 7.45
CA LEU A 53 6.41 -12.77 6.74
C LEU A 53 7.57 -13.42 7.49
N THR A 54 8.50 -12.63 8.01
CA THR A 54 9.63 -13.13 8.80
C THR A 54 9.15 -13.78 10.11
N LEU A 55 8.27 -13.14 10.86
CA LEU A 55 7.68 -13.72 12.07
C LEU A 55 7.01 -15.08 11.81
N THR A 56 6.42 -15.25 10.64
CA THR A 56 5.60 -16.44 10.36
C THR A 56 6.40 -17.55 9.67
N TYR A 57 7.33 -17.21 8.78
CA TYR A 57 7.91 -18.15 7.83
C TYR A 57 9.44 -18.25 7.88
N PHE A 58 10.14 -17.39 8.63
CA PHE A 58 11.63 -17.41 8.66
C PHE A 58 12.20 -18.77 9.02
N ASN A 59 11.58 -19.47 9.99
CA ASN A 59 12.02 -20.79 10.45
C ASN A 59 11.29 -21.96 9.75
N ARG A 60 10.49 -21.67 8.71
CA ARG A 60 9.77 -22.71 7.95
C ARG A 60 10.45 -22.92 6.60
N ASN A 61 10.37 -24.18 6.11
CA ASN A 61 10.91 -24.56 4.80
C ASN A 61 9.83 -25.03 3.81
N ASP A 62 8.55 -24.99 4.21
CA ASP A 62 7.42 -25.39 3.35
C ASP A 62 7.00 -24.22 2.45
N TRP A 63 7.77 -23.99 1.40
CA TRP A 63 7.52 -22.95 0.40
C TRP A 63 6.30 -23.22 -0.47
N PRO A 64 5.97 -24.48 -0.90
CA PRO A 64 4.75 -24.73 -1.65
C PRO A 64 3.48 -24.30 -0.91
N THR A 65 3.33 -24.65 0.37
CA THR A 65 2.20 -24.21 1.19
C THR A 65 2.20 -22.69 1.40
N PHE A 66 3.38 -22.08 1.55
CA PHE A 66 3.50 -20.61 1.61
C PHE A 66 2.94 -19.96 0.34
N PHE A 67 3.39 -20.37 -0.85
CA PHE A 67 2.93 -19.81 -2.12
C PHE A 67 1.44 -20.02 -2.32
N LYS A 68 0.95 -21.26 -2.15
CA LYS A 68 -0.47 -21.56 -2.24
C LYS A 68 -1.32 -20.63 -1.38
N LYS A 69 -0.94 -20.46 -0.10
CA LYS A 69 -1.66 -19.61 0.85
C LYS A 69 -1.62 -18.13 0.46
N ARG A 70 -0.45 -17.61 0.04
CA ARG A 70 -0.26 -16.20 -0.29
C ARG A 70 -0.92 -15.83 -1.61
N PHE A 71 -0.74 -16.64 -2.64
CA PHE A 71 -1.35 -16.39 -3.94
C PHE A 71 -2.88 -16.57 -3.91
N ASN A 72 -3.41 -17.59 -3.25
CA ASN A 72 -4.86 -17.72 -3.12
C ASN A 72 -5.50 -16.51 -2.41
N GLY A 73 -4.81 -15.89 -1.47
CA GLY A 73 -5.32 -14.72 -0.77
C GLY A 73 -5.15 -13.39 -1.51
N SER A 74 -4.35 -13.34 -2.58
CA SER A 74 -4.04 -12.10 -3.31
C SER A 74 -4.41 -12.16 -4.79
N LEU A 75 -4.11 -13.26 -5.49
CA LEU A 75 -4.31 -13.37 -6.93
C LEU A 75 -5.78 -13.35 -7.32
N TRP A 76 -6.62 -14.16 -6.69
CA TRP A 76 -8.05 -14.20 -7.02
C TRP A 76 -8.76 -12.87 -6.79
N PRO A 77 -8.60 -12.20 -5.63
CA PRO A 77 -9.10 -10.84 -5.46
C PRO A 77 -8.56 -9.87 -6.51
N TYR A 78 -7.26 -9.94 -6.85
CA TYR A 78 -6.65 -9.10 -7.85
C TYR A 78 -7.30 -9.25 -9.23
N LEU A 79 -7.43 -10.48 -9.71
CA LEU A 79 -8.05 -10.78 -10.99
C LEU A 79 -9.51 -10.33 -11.01
N THR A 80 -10.28 -10.68 -9.99
CA THR A 80 -11.71 -10.35 -9.96
C THR A 80 -11.96 -8.84 -9.88
N TRP A 81 -11.21 -8.11 -9.05
CA TRP A 81 -11.39 -6.65 -8.96
C TRP A 81 -11.00 -5.94 -10.25
N ASN A 82 -9.95 -6.37 -10.97
CA ASN A 82 -9.63 -5.83 -12.29
C ASN A 82 -10.81 -5.99 -13.26
N GLY A 83 -11.45 -7.18 -13.29
CA GLY A 83 -12.63 -7.43 -14.11
C GLY A 83 -13.85 -6.59 -13.70
N LEU A 84 -14.15 -6.55 -12.40
CA LEU A 84 -15.29 -5.79 -11.87
C LEU A 84 -15.14 -4.28 -12.13
N LEU A 85 -13.95 -3.72 -11.91
CA LEU A 85 -13.69 -2.30 -12.17
C LEU A 85 -13.75 -1.99 -13.67
N MET A 86 -13.28 -2.89 -14.53
CA MET A 86 -13.41 -2.73 -15.97
C MET A 86 -14.88 -2.75 -16.41
N LEU A 87 -15.67 -3.69 -15.91
CA LEU A 87 -17.12 -3.74 -16.19
C LEU A 87 -17.84 -2.47 -15.69
N LEU A 88 -17.46 -1.98 -14.52
CA LEU A 88 -17.98 -0.73 -13.98
C LEU A 88 -17.65 0.47 -14.90
N MET A 89 -16.43 0.56 -15.42
CA MET A 89 -16.05 1.64 -16.33
C MET A 89 -16.84 1.58 -17.64
N ILE A 90 -17.08 0.40 -18.19
CA ILE A 90 -17.95 0.20 -19.36
C ILE A 90 -19.38 0.69 -19.04
N ALA A 91 -19.93 0.29 -17.90
CA ALA A 91 -21.27 0.67 -17.47
C ALA A 91 -21.43 2.19 -17.25
N LEU A 92 -20.35 2.88 -16.84
CA LEU A 92 -20.29 4.33 -16.70
C LEU A 92 -20.04 5.07 -18.03
N GLY A 93 -19.98 4.36 -19.15
CA GLY A 93 -19.79 4.96 -20.47
C GLY A 93 -18.38 5.47 -20.75
N ASN A 94 -17.36 4.96 -20.04
CA ASN A 94 -15.98 5.35 -20.30
C ASN A 94 -15.51 4.76 -21.66
N THR A 95 -15.17 5.63 -22.60
CA THR A 95 -14.82 5.28 -23.99
C THR A 95 -13.54 4.43 -24.12
N ASP A 96 -12.64 4.49 -23.12
CA ASP A 96 -11.41 3.69 -23.10
C ASP A 96 -11.66 2.19 -22.88
N TYR A 97 -12.90 1.84 -22.50
CA TYR A 97 -13.30 0.48 -22.16
C TYR A 97 -14.52 0.09 -22.99
N ASN A 98 -14.43 -1.03 -23.72
CA ASN A 98 -15.54 -1.58 -24.49
C ASN A 98 -15.51 -3.10 -24.50
N PHE A 99 -16.63 -3.73 -24.87
CA PHE A 99 -16.73 -5.18 -24.91
C PHE A 99 -15.97 -5.81 -26.10
N SER A 100 -15.75 -5.09 -27.19
CA SER A 100 -15.08 -5.63 -28.40
C SER A 100 -13.61 -6.00 -28.15
N ASN A 101 -12.94 -5.28 -27.24
CA ASN A 101 -11.53 -5.54 -26.91
C ASN A 101 -11.33 -5.95 -25.43
N PHE A 102 -12.41 -6.39 -24.76
CA PHE A 102 -12.40 -6.70 -23.33
C PHE A 102 -11.24 -7.61 -22.93
N GLY A 103 -11.02 -8.74 -23.63
CA GLY A 103 -9.99 -9.70 -23.28
C GLY A 103 -8.58 -9.12 -23.32
N ASN A 104 -8.24 -8.41 -24.38
CA ASN A 104 -6.91 -7.79 -24.55
C ASN A 104 -6.69 -6.67 -23.53
N LYS A 105 -7.70 -5.83 -23.31
CA LYS A 105 -7.61 -4.74 -22.32
C LYS A 105 -7.50 -5.28 -20.90
N TYR A 106 -8.32 -6.29 -20.55
CA TYR A 106 -8.25 -6.95 -19.25
C TYR A 106 -6.86 -7.57 -19.00
N LEU A 107 -6.32 -8.29 -19.97
CA LEU A 107 -4.98 -8.89 -19.88
C LEU A 107 -3.91 -7.81 -19.67
N THR A 108 -3.97 -6.71 -20.42
CA THR A 108 -3.08 -5.56 -20.25
C THR A 108 -3.17 -4.96 -18.83
N LEU A 109 -4.40 -4.74 -18.33
CA LEU A 109 -4.62 -4.21 -16.99
C LEU A 109 -4.02 -5.12 -15.90
N VAL A 110 -4.20 -6.43 -16.05
CA VAL A 110 -3.67 -7.44 -15.13
C VAL A 110 -2.14 -7.50 -15.19
N MET A 111 -1.56 -7.55 -16.38
CA MET A 111 -0.10 -7.67 -16.55
C MET A 111 0.65 -6.41 -16.14
N HIS A 112 0.06 -5.26 -16.38
CA HIS A 112 0.67 -3.96 -16.06
C HIS A 112 0.31 -3.42 -14.68
N GLY A 113 -0.70 -4.00 -14.01
CA GLY A 113 -1.22 -3.44 -12.75
C GLY A 113 -1.82 -2.04 -12.93
N SER A 114 -2.21 -1.66 -14.15
CA SER A 114 -2.58 -0.29 -14.51
C SER A 114 -4.03 0.06 -14.18
N SER A 115 -4.82 -0.87 -13.63
CA SER A 115 -6.18 -0.63 -13.19
C SER A 115 -6.19 0.13 -11.86
N PHE A 116 -6.39 1.43 -11.89
CA PHE A 116 -6.46 2.30 -10.70
C PHE A 116 -5.27 2.07 -9.74
N TYR A 117 -5.53 1.50 -8.56
CA TYR A 117 -4.55 1.28 -7.50
C TYR A 117 -4.11 -0.19 -7.39
N MET A 118 -4.44 -1.04 -8.39
CA MET A 118 -4.15 -2.48 -8.37
C MET A 118 -2.67 -2.83 -8.56
N TYR A 119 -1.84 -1.89 -9.06
CA TYR A 119 -0.40 -2.08 -9.23
C TYR A 119 0.32 -2.59 -7.97
N TYR A 120 -0.15 -2.16 -6.79
CA TYR A 120 0.44 -2.59 -5.53
C TYR A 120 0.23 -4.08 -5.24
N MET A 121 -0.89 -4.66 -5.71
CA MET A 121 -1.12 -6.10 -5.59
C MET A 121 -0.11 -6.91 -6.42
N LEU A 122 0.16 -6.43 -7.64
CA LEU A 122 1.18 -7.03 -8.51
C LEU A 122 2.57 -6.95 -7.84
N LEU A 123 2.91 -5.81 -7.24
CA LEU A 123 4.15 -5.63 -6.47
C LEU A 123 4.23 -6.60 -5.28
N VAL A 124 3.16 -6.73 -4.49
CA VAL A 124 3.13 -7.64 -3.33
C VAL A 124 3.30 -9.10 -3.75
N MET A 125 2.74 -9.52 -4.88
CA MET A 125 2.93 -10.88 -5.41
C MET A 125 4.39 -11.12 -5.81
N GLN A 126 5.06 -10.14 -6.42
CA GLN A 126 6.52 -10.21 -6.69
C GLN A 126 7.33 -10.34 -5.39
N LEU A 127 6.97 -9.59 -4.32
CA LEU A 127 7.62 -9.72 -3.02
C LEU A 127 7.47 -11.12 -2.43
N TYR A 128 6.32 -11.77 -2.62
CA TYR A 128 6.14 -13.16 -2.19
C TYR A 128 7.08 -14.12 -2.93
N LEU A 129 7.30 -13.92 -4.23
CA LEU A 129 8.23 -14.75 -5.01
C LEU A 129 9.68 -14.60 -4.51
N LEU A 130 10.08 -13.39 -4.14
CA LEU A 130 11.46 -13.14 -3.66
C LEU A 130 11.66 -13.46 -2.18
N PHE A 131 10.62 -13.62 -1.39
CA PHE A 131 10.75 -13.82 0.04
C PHE A 131 11.59 -15.06 0.44
N PRO A 132 11.49 -16.24 -0.21
CA PRO A 132 12.38 -17.38 0.07
C PRO A 132 13.85 -17.05 -0.14
N LEU A 133 14.19 -16.28 -1.19
CA LEU A 133 15.56 -15.82 -1.45
C LEU A 133 16.06 -14.90 -0.33
N VAL A 134 15.20 -13.97 0.12
CA VAL A 134 15.53 -13.08 1.24
C VAL A 134 15.81 -13.89 2.51
N VAL A 135 14.95 -14.86 2.84
CA VAL A 135 15.18 -15.76 3.99
C VAL A 135 16.49 -16.51 3.86
N TRP A 136 16.79 -17.05 2.67
CA TRP A 136 18.04 -17.75 2.40
C TRP A 136 19.26 -16.84 2.61
N ILE A 137 19.23 -15.59 2.11
CA ILE A 137 20.30 -14.61 2.29
C ILE A 137 20.55 -14.34 3.78
N PHE A 138 19.52 -14.04 4.55
CA PHE A 138 19.67 -13.74 5.98
C PHE A 138 20.13 -14.97 6.80
N LYS A 139 19.70 -16.17 6.43
CA LYS A 139 20.19 -17.41 7.09
C LYS A 139 21.64 -17.75 6.74
N LYS A 140 22.03 -17.52 5.48
CA LYS A 140 23.38 -17.84 5.01
C LYS A 140 24.46 -16.94 5.62
N TRP A 141 24.12 -15.67 5.90
CA TRP A 141 25.06 -14.70 6.45
C TRP A 141 24.56 -14.07 7.76
N PRO A 142 24.47 -14.85 8.85
CA PRO A 142 23.86 -14.40 10.12
C PRO A 142 24.62 -13.22 10.77
N ASN A 143 25.94 -13.16 10.59
CA ASN A 143 26.79 -12.10 11.15
C ASN A 143 26.90 -10.85 10.24
N SER A 144 26.22 -10.84 9.10
CA SER A 144 26.34 -9.78 8.10
C SER A 144 25.03 -9.04 7.83
N HIS A 145 24.01 -9.19 8.69
CA HIS A 145 22.70 -8.55 8.50
C HIS A 145 22.83 -7.03 8.36
N ASN A 146 23.71 -6.38 9.12
CA ASN A 146 23.97 -4.94 9.02
C ASN A 146 24.55 -4.56 7.65
N LYS A 147 25.48 -5.37 7.11
CA LYS A 147 26.07 -5.14 5.79
C LYS A 147 25.02 -5.33 4.69
N ILE A 148 24.19 -6.37 4.78
CA ILE A 148 23.10 -6.63 3.83
C ILE A 148 22.14 -5.45 3.80
N LEU A 149 21.72 -4.95 4.98
CA LEU A 149 20.83 -3.81 5.07
C LEU A 149 21.47 -2.52 4.49
N PHE A 150 22.75 -2.28 4.82
CA PHE A 150 23.48 -1.12 4.32
C PHE A 150 23.64 -1.15 2.80
N ILE A 151 24.04 -2.29 2.22
CA ILE A 151 24.13 -2.45 0.75
C ILE A 151 22.77 -2.21 0.10
N SER A 152 21.70 -2.81 0.66
CA SER A 152 20.35 -2.60 0.19
C SER A 152 19.92 -1.13 0.23
N PHE A 153 20.31 -0.40 1.28
CA PHE A 153 20.05 1.03 1.40
C PHE A 153 20.77 1.86 0.33
N VAL A 154 22.06 1.56 0.12
CA VAL A 154 22.84 2.23 -0.94
C VAL A 154 22.23 1.93 -2.31
N CYS A 155 21.89 0.68 -2.61
CA CYS A 155 21.20 0.32 -3.85
C CYS A 155 19.88 1.07 -4.02
N GLN A 156 19.09 1.19 -2.92
CA GLN A 156 17.84 1.95 -2.93
C GLN A 156 18.06 3.42 -3.27
N LEU A 157 19.03 4.08 -2.61
CA LEU A 157 19.34 5.50 -2.86
C LEU A 157 19.85 5.72 -4.29
N THR A 158 20.72 4.84 -4.79
CA THR A 158 21.22 4.90 -6.17
C THR A 158 20.08 4.76 -7.18
N LEU A 159 19.17 3.81 -6.95
CA LEU A 159 18.04 3.58 -7.84
C LEU A 159 17.07 4.77 -7.85
N VAL A 160 16.69 5.30 -6.67
CA VAL A 160 15.77 6.44 -6.63
C VAL A 160 16.42 7.73 -7.13
N PHE A 161 17.74 7.88 -7.00
CA PHE A 161 18.50 8.95 -7.65
C PHE A 161 18.44 8.83 -9.17
N PHE A 162 18.71 7.64 -9.70
CA PHE A 162 18.60 7.35 -11.12
C PHE A 162 17.19 7.66 -11.67
N VAL A 163 16.16 7.18 -10.99
CA VAL A 163 14.74 7.40 -11.40
C VAL A 163 14.37 8.89 -11.40
N LYS A 164 14.87 9.65 -10.43
CA LYS A 164 14.54 11.09 -10.31
C LYS A 164 15.32 11.96 -11.31
N PHE A 165 16.63 11.75 -11.43
CA PHE A 165 17.51 12.72 -12.08
C PHE A 165 18.03 12.27 -13.46
N ILE A 166 18.12 10.97 -13.71
CA ILE A 166 18.72 10.45 -14.95
C ILE A 166 17.63 9.93 -15.90
N MET A 167 16.73 9.10 -15.42
CA MET A 167 15.70 8.46 -16.23
C MET A 167 14.81 9.44 -17.04
N PRO A 168 14.40 10.62 -16.52
CA PRO A 168 13.62 11.59 -17.30
C PRO A 168 14.36 12.19 -18.48
N GLN A 169 15.70 12.11 -18.52
CA GLN A 169 16.54 12.62 -19.60
C GLN A 169 16.84 11.57 -20.66
N MET A 170 16.39 10.33 -20.47
CA MET A 170 16.65 9.20 -21.36
C MET A 170 15.44 8.90 -22.24
N ASP A 171 15.69 8.47 -23.48
CA ASP A 171 14.65 7.84 -24.26
C ASP A 171 14.42 6.40 -23.78
N ILE A 172 13.35 6.23 -23.02
CA ILE A 172 12.92 4.94 -22.47
C ILE A 172 11.81 4.29 -23.31
N SER A 173 11.50 4.82 -24.51
CA SER A 173 10.38 4.33 -25.34
C SER A 173 10.48 2.83 -25.63
N HIS A 174 11.69 2.33 -25.88
CA HIS A 174 11.98 0.93 -26.20
C HIS A 174 12.16 0.00 -24.99
N TRP A 175 12.15 0.54 -23.76
CA TRP A 175 12.32 -0.31 -22.59
C TRP A 175 11.09 -1.18 -22.34
N PRO A 176 11.26 -2.41 -21.82
CA PRO A 176 10.13 -3.21 -21.33
C PRO A 176 9.32 -2.45 -20.28
N TYR A 177 8.00 -2.63 -20.28
CA TYR A 177 7.07 -1.91 -19.40
C TYR A 177 7.47 -1.97 -17.93
N TRP A 178 7.92 -3.14 -17.46
CA TRP A 178 8.31 -3.34 -16.06
C TRP A 178 9.47 -2.44 -15.60
N PHE A 179 10.40 -2.10 -16.48
CA PHE A 179 11.50 -1.18 -16.18
C PHE A 179 11.05 0.29 -16.23
N LYS A 180 10.12 0.64 -17.11
CA LYS A 180 9.53 1.98 -17.18
C LYS A 180 8.64 2.28 -15.98
N ALA A 181 7.84 1.29 -15.57
CA ALA A 181 6.85 1.43 -14.52
C ALA A 181 7.45 1.19 -13.13
N THR A 182 8.15 2.19 -12.59
CA THR A 182 8.80 2.12 -11.28
C THR A 182 7.82 1.78 -10.14
N SER A 183 6.53 2.05 -10.33
CA SER A 183 5.48 1.72 -9.36
C SER A 183 5.26 0.23 -9.13
N ILE A 184 5.58 -0.63 -10.12
CA ILE A 184 5.49 -2.09 -10.04
C ILE A 184 6.84 -2.79 -9.98
N ASN A 185 7.92 -2.04 -10.12
CA ASN A 185 9.27 -2.58 -10.11
C ASN A 185 9.71 -2.87 -8.67
N ILE A 186 9.92 -4.14 -8.36
CA ILE A 186 10.25 -4.59 -7.01
C ILE A 186 11.57 -4.01 -6.47
N PHE A 187 12.54 -3.69 -7.35
CA PHE A 187 13.81 -3.10 -6.94
C PHE A 187 13.63 -1.69 -6.34
N ALA A 188 12.59 -0.97 -6.77
CA ALA A 188 12.26 0.33 -6.18
C ALA A 188 11.75 0.22 -4.73
N TYR A 189 11.51 -0.99 -4.23
CA TYR A 189 10.96 -1.23 -2.89
C TYR A 189 11.76 -2.24 -2.06
N GLN A 190 12.81 -2.80 -2.61
CA GLN A 190 13.54 -3.92 -2.01
C GLN A 190 14.05 -3.58 -0.60
N PHE A 191 14.58 -2.38 -0.38
CA PHE A 191 15.08 -1.94 0.91
C PHE A 191 14.03 -2.03 2.01
N TYR A 192 12.81 -1.57 1.76
CA TYR A 192 11.75 -1.54 2.78
C TYR A 192 11.34 -2.94 3.24
N MET A 193 11.39 -3.93 2.33
CA MET A 193 11.15 -5.32 2.69
C MET A 193 12.30 -5.88 3.54
N LEU A 194 13.56 -5.69 3.12
CA LEU A 194 14.73 -6.15 3.86
C LEU A 194 14.81 -5.46 5.22
N TYR A 195 14.46 -4.17 5.29
CA TYR A 195 14.38 -3.43 6.55
C TYR A 195 13.31 -4.02 7.49
N GLY A 196 12.17 -4.46 6.97
CA GLY A 196 11.16 -5.18 7.74
C GLY A 196 11.66 -6.52 8.29
N VAL A 197 12.38 -7.30 7.46
CA VAL A 197 13.02 -8.56 7.86
C VAL A 197 14.06 -8.29 8.96
N TYR A 198 14.95 -7.33 8.74
CA TYR A 198 15.98 -6.93 9.70
C TYR A 198 15.36 -6.48 11.03
N THR A 199 14.35 -5.61 10.99
CA THR A 199 13.65 -5.14 12.20
C THR A 199 13.01 -6.28 12.99
N CYS A 200 12.52 -7.32 12.31
CA CYS A 200 11.96 -8.50 12.95
C CYS A 200 13.06 -9.31 13.67
N LEU A 201 14.18 -9.54 13.00
CA LEU A 201 15.29 -10.35 13.53
C LEU A 201 16.01 -9.63 14.68
N HIS A 202 16.19 -8.32 14.58
CA HIS A 202 16.86 -7.46 15.55
C HIS A 202 15.90 -6.61 16.39
N TYR A 203 14.69 -7.15 16.66
CA TYR A 203 13.60 -6.41 17.29
C TYR A 203 14.00 -5.72 18.59
N ARG A 204 14.73 -6.41 19.48
CA ARG A 204 15.10 -5.87 20.81
C ARG A 204 16.05 -4.66 20.68
N GLU A 205 17.03 -4.74 19.80
CA GLU A 205 18.04 -3.72 19.55
C GLU A 205 17.37 -2.48 18.93
N ILE A 206 16.58 -2.68 17.87
CA ILE A 206 15.84 -1.62 17.19
C ILE A 206 14.88 -0.94 18.16
N TYR A 207 14.08 -1.68 18.91
CA TYR A 207 13.12 -1.09 19.83
C TYR A 207 13.82 -0.31 20.96
N SER A 208 14.92 -0.82 21.50
CA SER A 208 15.74 -0.12 22.51
C SER A 208 16.33 1.19 21.96
N PHE A 209 16.84 1.15 20.72
CA PHE A 209 17.32 2.35 20.03
C PHE A 209 16.20 3.39 19.84
N LEU A 210 15.03 2.97 19.38
CA LEU A 210 13.87 3.85 19.18
C LEU A 210 13.40 4.47 20.51
N GLN A 211 13.36 3.69 21.59
CA GLN A 211 12.98 4.23 22.91
C GLN A 211 13.92 5.34 23.38
N ARG A 212 15.22 5.19 23.17
CA ARG A 212 16.20 6.20 23.58
C ARG A 212 16.17 7.46 22.73
N ASN A 213 15.86 7.32 21.43
CA ASN A 213 16.01 8.40 20.44
C ASN A 213 14.69 8.93 19.90
N ILE A 214 13.55 8.57 20.50
CA ILE A 214 12.23 8.86 19.91
C ILE A 214 11.98 10.36 19.71
N HIS A 215 12.42 11.21 20.65
CA HIS A 215 12.26 12.66 20.51
C HIS A 215 13.04 13.19 19.30
N ALA A 216 14.29 12.76 19.12
CA ALA A 216 15.09 13.15 17.96
C ALA A 216 14.46 12.66 16.66
N ILE A 217 13.96 11.41 16.62
CA ILE A 217 13.29 10.84 15.45
C ILE A 217 12.00 11.60 15.12
N ALA A 218 11.18 11.94 16.15
CA ALA A 218 9.96 12.70 15.94
C ALA A 218 10.24 14.12 15.46
N THR A 219 11.24 14.81 16.06
CA THR A 219 11.69 16.13 15.62
C THR A 219 12.19 16.08 14.18
N LEU A 220 13.01 15.08 13.83
CA LEU A 220 13.51 14.90 12.46
C LEU A 220 12.35 14.65 11.48
N ALA A 221 11.34 13.84 11.86
CA ALA A 221 10.15 13.61 11.04
C ALA A 221 9.40 14.91 10.73
N ILE A 222 9.23 15.78 11.75
CA ILE A 222 8.57 17.09 11.59
C ILE A 222 9.41 18.00 10.69
N ILE A 223 10.72 18.11 10.94
CA ILE A 223 11.63 18.93 10.14
C ILE A 223 11.59 18.47 8.67
N MET A 224 11.67 17.16 8.41
CA MET A 224 11.62 16.64 7.05
C MET A 224 10.24 16.83 6.40
N ALA A 225 9.14 16.70 7.16
CA ALA A 225 7.81 16.97 6.63
C ALA A 225 7.66 18.45 6.19
N ILE A 226 8.07 19.38 7.03
CA ILE A 226 8.08 20.83 6.69
C ILE A 226 9.07 21.10 5.56
N GLY A 227 10.27 20.54 5.64
CA GLY A 227 11.33 20.68 4.63
C GLY A 227 10.90 20.18 3.25
N MET A 228 9.93 19.26 3.16
CA MET A 228 9.40 18.75 1.91
C MET A 228 8.76 19.86 1.05
N MET A 229 8.09 20.85 1.66
CA MET A 229 7.52 21.99 0.94
C MET A 229 8.62 22.83 0.29
N PHE A 230 9.71 23.10 1.02
CA PHE A 230 10.85 23.83 0.51
C PHE A 230 11.61 23.05 -0.55
N TYR A 231 11.76 21.73 -0.34
CA TYR A 231 12.42 20.83 -1.27
C TYR A 231 11.73 20.85 -2.65
N TYR A 232 10.40 20.70 -2.71
CA TYR A 232 9.67 20.69 -3.98
C TYR A 232 9.61 22.06 -4.64
N ARG A 233 9.26 23.12 -3.88
CA ARG A 233 9.02 24.44 -4.46
C ARG A 233 10.28 25.21 -4.78
N ILE A 234 11.31 25.07 -3.95
CA ILE A 234 12.54 25.84 -4.09
C ILE A 234 13.60 25.01 -4.81
N TRP A 235 13.94 23.86 -4.26
CA TRP A 235 15.03 23.06 -4.80
C TRP A 235 14.67 22.46 -6.16
N ASP A 236 13.58 21.68 -6.25
CA ASP A 236 13.22 20.99 -7.49
C ASP A 236 12.73 21.96 -8.59
N GLN A 237 11.81 22.87 -8.26
CA GLN A 237 11.18 23.70 -9.28
C GLN A 237 11.97 24.97 -9.59
N LYS A 238 12.44 25.73 -8.58
CA LYS A 238 13.15 27.01 -8.84
C LYS A 238 14.64 26.84 -9.13
N ILE A 239 15.35 25.94 -8.42
CA ILE A 239 16.80 25.75 -8.61
C ILE A 239 17.08 24.77 -9.74
N LEU A 240 16.42 23.59 -9.73
CA LEU A 240 16.65 22.57 -10.76
C LEU A 240 15.78 22.74 -12.00
N GLY A 241 14.80 23.65 -12.00
CA GLY A 241 13.92 23.92 -13.15
C GLY A 241 13.02 22.72 -13.53
N MET A 242 12.76 21.80 -12.60
CA MET A 242 11.92 20.63 -12.87
C MET A 242 10.46 21.03 -13.06
N ASP A 243 9.77 20.35 -13.97
CA ASP A 243 8.33 20.47 -14.09
C ASP A 243 7.59 19.98 -12.83
N GLY A 244 6.30 20.34 -12.72
CA GLY A 244 5.51 20.01 -11.53
C GLY A 244 5.32 18.51 -11.29
N ASP A 245 5.34 17.68 -12.34
CA ASP A 245 5.13 16.24 -12.22
C ASP A 245 6.44 15.50 -11.92
N SER A 246 7.53 15.86 -12.55
CA SER A 246 8.87 15.33 -12.27
C SER A 246 9.34 15.71 -10.87
N SER A 247 9.05 16.94 -10.39
CA SER A 247 9.38 17.37 -9.03
C SER A 247 8.69 16.51 -7.98
N LEU A 248 7.44 16.10 -8.21
CA LEU A 248 6.65 15.27 -7.30
C LEU A 248 6.84 13.76 -7.49
N SER A 249 7.90 13.34 -8.20
CA SER A 249 8.27 11.94 -8.31
C SER A 249 8.35 11.29 -6.92
N LEU A 250 7.77 10.10 -6.80
CA LEU A 250 7.67 9.36 -5.53
C LEU A 250 8.95 8.59 -5.21
N HIS A 251 9.70 8.25 -6.25
CA HIS A 251 10.99 7.56 -6.14
C HIS A 251 12.11 8.58 -6.20
N GLN A 252 12.47 9.13 -5.04
CA GLN A 252 13.54 10.12 -4.92
C GLN A 252 14.24 10.04 -3.56
N PRO A 253 15.51 10.47 -3.46
CA PRO A 253 16.32 10.30 -2.26
C PRO A 253 15.72 10.93 -1.00
N TYR A 254 15.18 12.15 -1.12
CA TYR A 254 14.57 12.84 0.03
C TYR A 254 13.41 12.05 0.63
N ILE A 255 12.49 11.56 -0.23
CA ILE A 255 11.36 10.74 0.23
C ILE A 255 11.85 9.42 0.82
N ALA A 256 12.84 8.77 0.21
CA ALA A 256 13.37 7.52 0.74
C ALA A 256 13.91 7.68 2.17
N CYS A 257 14.63 8.76 2.46
CA CYS A 257 15.10 9.07 3.81
C CYS A 257 13.93 9.39 4.76
N TYR A 258 12.98 10.20 4.31
CA TYR A 258 11.78 10.55 5.10
C TYR A 258 10.95 9.31 5.44
N ASP A 259 10.76 8.41 4.49
CA ASP A 259 10.03 7.15 4.69
C ASP A 259 10.65 6.32 5.82
N ILE A 260 11.99 6.22 5.87
CA ILE A 260 12.69 5.49 6.92
C ILE A 260 12.43 6.11 8.31
N VAL A 261 12.51 7.44 8.39
CA VAL A 261 12.25 8.16 9.66
C VAL A 261 10.80 7.90 10.11
N MET A 262 9.84 8.02 9.19
CA MET A 262 8.44 7.78 9.47
C MET A 262 8.14 6.32 9.83
N LEU A 263 8.77 5.34 9.19
CA LEU A 263 8.61 3.92 9.51
C LEU A 263 9.07 3.61 10.94
N ASN A 264 10.19 4.19 11.36
CA ASN A 264 10.69 4.06 12.74
C ASN A 264 9.71 4.67 13.75
N LEU A 265 9.22 5.87 13.49
CA LEU A 265 8.25 6.55 14.35
C LEU A 265 6.96 5.72 14.48
N ILE A 266 6.42 5.24 13.35
CA ILE A 266 5.17 4.45 13.33
C ILE A 266 5.36 3.08 13.96
N PHE A 267 6.54 2.47 13.80
CA PHE A 267 6.84 1.20 14.46
C PHE A 267 6.84 1.37 15.98
N TRP A 268 7.46 2.42 16.50
CA TRP A 268 7.43 2.76 17.93
C TRP A 268 6.01 3.06 18.41
N LEU A 269 5.24 3.90 17.69
CA LEU A 269 3.83 4.20 18.00
C LEU A 269 2.97 2.93 18.01
N GLY A 270 3.21 2.02 17.06
CA GLY A 270 2.52 0.73 17.01
C GLY A 270 2.77 -0.13 18.26
N LYS A 271 3.98 -0.11 18.79
CA LYS A 271 4.30 -0.79 20.05
C LYS A 271 3.67 -0.10 21.27
N LYS A 272 3.73 1.22 21.33
CA LYS A 272 3.04 2.00 22.40
C LYS A 272 1.54 1.75 22.40
N TYR A 273 0.91 1.71 21.20
CA TYR A 273 -0.50 1.36 21.07
C TYR A 273 -0.79 -0.06 21.61
N ALA A 274 0.06 -1.04 21.30
CA ALA A 274 -0.11 -2.40 21.81
C ALA A 274 -0.05 -2.45 23.35
N THR A 275 0.87 -1.73 23.96
CA THR A 275 0.99 -1.62 25.43
C THR A 275 -0.21 -0.87 26.04
N PHE A 276 -0.65 0.23 25.41
CA PHE A 276 -1.81 0.99 25.86
C PHE A 276 -3.09 0.16 25.82
N ARG A 277 -3.27 -0.63 24.77
CA ARG A 277 -4.39 -1.56 24.62
C ARG A 277 -4.47 -2.60 25.76
N GLN A 278 -3.33 -3.06 26.25
CA GLN A 278 -3.27 -4.02 27.39
C GLN A 278 -3.68 -3.37 28.74
N ARG A 279 -3.60 -2.05 28.86
CA ARG A 279 -3.89 -1.30 30.10
C ARG A 279 -5.34 -0.84 30.24
N GLY A 280 -6.21 -1.11 29.28
CA GLY A 280 -7.62 -0.73 29.33
C GLY A 280 -8.01 0.26 28.22
N PHE A 281 -8.15 -0.25 27.01
CA PHE A 281 -8.60 0.53 25.85
C PHE A 281 -10.14 0.54 25.78
N PRO A 282 -10.81 1.63 25.37
CA PRO A 282 -12.25 1.66 25.24
C PRO A 282 -12.77 0.52 24.33
N LYS A 283 -13.63 -0.34 24.86
CA LYS A 283 -14.09 -1.56 24.16
C LYS A 283 -14.75 -1.28 22.81
N TRP A 284 -15.47 -0.18 22.66
CA TRP A 284 -16.09 0.19 21.40
C TRP A 284 -15.05 0.49 20.31
N LEU A 285 -13.99 1.22 20.67
CA LEU A 285 -12.91 1.58 19.75
C LEU A 285 -12.05 0.34 19.40
N GLU A 286 -11.79 -0.51 20.38
CA GLU A 286 -11.12 -1.79 20.16
C GLU A 286 -11.90 -2.67 19.17
N ASN A 287 -13.20 -2.79 19.35
CA ASN A 287 -14.08 -3.56 18.47
C ASN A 287 -14.10 -2.97 17.06
N PHE A 288 -14.18 -1.65 16.92
CA PHE A 288 -14.10 -0.95 15.63
C PHE A 288 -12.78 -1.26 14.92
N ILE A 289 -11.64 -1.04 15.61
CA ILE A 289 -10.31 -1.31 15.03
C ILE A 289 -10.17 -2.78 14.65
N ASN A 290 -10.61 -3.71 15.49
CA ASN A 290 -10.55 -5.15 15.19
C ASN A 290 -11.38 -5.51 13.95
N ARG A 291 -12.58 -4.93 13.78
CA ARG A 291 -13.40 -5.11 12.57
C ARG A 291 -12.70 -4.53 11.34
N ALA A 292 -12.19 -3.31 11.43
CA ALA A 292 -11.48 -2.66 10.34
C ALA A 292 -10.20 -3.41 9.93
N VAL A 293 -9.42 -3.94 10.89
CA VAL A 293 -8.24 -4.77 10.61
C VAL A 293 -8.63 -6.05 9.86
N LYS A 294 -9.76 -6.68 10.20
CA LYS A 294 -10.22 -7.90 9.51
C LYS A 294 -10.48 -7.67 8.02
N VAL A 295 -11.01 -6.51 7.66
CA VAL A 295 -11.40 -6.17 6.28
C VAL A 295 -10.49 -5.15 5.61
N SER A 296 -9.38 -4.74 6.24
CA SER A 296 -8.46 -3.71 5.73
C SER A 296 -7.92 -3.98 4.33
N PHE A 297 -7.72 -5.25 3.99
CA PHE A 297 -7.32 -5.66 2.66
C PHE A 297 -8.45 -5.44 1.63
N GLY A 298 -9.69 -5.79 1.99
CA GLY A 298 -10.86 -5.51 1.17
C GLY A 298 -11.10 -4.02 0.98
N MET A 299 -10.90 -3.20 2.03
CA MET A 299 -10.99 -1.74 1.93
C MET A 299 -9.98 -1.17 0.92
N TYR A 300 -8.76 -1.69 0.90
CA TYR A 300 -7.77 -1.32 -0.10
C TYR A 300 -8.23 -1.69 -1.52
N LEU A 301 -8.77 -2.89 -1.73
CA LEU A 301 -9.17 -3.37 -3.06
C LEU A 301 -10.36 -2.59 -3.63
N ASN A 302 -11.33 -2.24 -2.80
CA ASN A 302 -12.57 -1.56 -3.23
C ASN A 302 -12.55 -0.04 -3.09
N GLN A 303 -11.44 0.56 -2.63
CA GLN A 303 -11.34 2.02 -2.41
C GLN A 303 -11.74 2.86 -3.62
N THR A 304 -11.54 2.32 -4.83
CA THR A 304 -11.91 2.98 -6.08
C THR A 304 -13.39 3.36 -6.11
N LEU A 305 -14.28 2.54 -5.53
CA LEU A 305 -15.71 2.82 -5.47
C LEU A 305 -16.01 4.07 -4.61
N GLY A 306 -15.39 4.15 -3.42
CA GLY A 306 -15.49 5.35 -2.58
C GLY A 306 -14.88 6.59 -3.22
N LEU A 307 -13.77 6.43 -3.95
CA LEU A 307 -13.12 7.52 -4.66
C LEU A 307 -13.90 8.00 -5.90
N LEU A 308 -14.61 7.12 -6.58
CA LEU A 308 -15.52 7.49 -7.67
C LEU A 308 -16.70 8.30 -7.13
N MET A 309 -17.31 7.86 -6.03
CA MET A 309 -18.36 8.60 -5.35
C MET A 309 -17.91 10.00 -4.93
N LEU A 310 -16.70 10.09 -4.32
CA LEU A 310 -16.11 11.39 -3.97
C LEU A 310 -15.88 12.26 -5.21
N SER A 311 -15.35 11.68 -6.31
CA SER A 311 -15.13 12.43 -7.56
C SER A 311 -16.42 12.97 -8.14
N TRP A 312 -17.49 12.17 -8.10
CA TRP A 312 -18.81 12.61 -8.53
C TRP A 312 -19.34 13.77 -7.67
N LEU A 313 -19.23 13.68 -6.34
CA LEU A 313 -19.61 14.77 -5.45
C LEU A 313 -18.83 16.06 -5.75
N LEU A 314 -17.52 15.96 -5.95
CA LEU A 314 -16.68 17.11 -6.27
C LEU A 314 -17.01 17.72 -7.65
N SER A 315 -17.51 16.93 -8.60
CA SER A 315 -17.93 17.46 -9.92
C SER A 315 -19.28 18.19 -9.89
N VAL A 316 -20.14 17.86 -8.91
CA VAL A 316 -21.46 18.52 -8.75
C VAL A 316 -21.31 19.90 -8.11
N PHE A 317 -20.34 20.08 -7.22
CA PHE A 317 -20.15 21.31 -6.46
C PHE A 317 -18.90 22.06 -6.94
N SER A 318 -19.07 23.20 -7.59
CA SER A 318 -17.96 24.10 -7.94
C SER A 318 -17.56 24.93 -6.71
N LEU A 319 -16.66 24.39 -5.90
CA LEU A 319 -16.22 25.03 -4.66
C LEU A 319 -14.85 25.70 -4.84
N PRO A 320 -14.57 26.84 -4.17
CA PRO A 320 -13.22 27.41 -4.09
C PRO A 320 -12.20 26.43 -3.49
N ASP A 321 -10.95 26.49 -3.96
CA ASP A 321 -9.90 25.57 -3.57
C ASP A 321 -9.65 25.50 -2.06
N TRP A 322 -9.74 26.64 -1.33
CA TRP A 322 -9.58 26.67 0.11
C TRP A 322 -10.70 25.92 0.86
N ILE A 323 -11.94 25.95 0.35
CA ILE A 323 -13.05 25.15 0.89
C ILE A 323 -12.78 23.67 0.62
N MET A 324 -12.36 23.33 -0.61
CA MET A 324 -11.99 21.95 -0.96
C MET A 324 -10.91 21.41 -0.03
N MET A 325 -9.89 22.21 0.32
CA MET A 325 -8.85 21.83 1.27
C MET A 325 -9.43 21.51 2.66
N MET A 326 -10.36 22.33 3.15
CA MET A 326 -11.03 22.09 4.43
C MET A 326 -11.93 20.85 4.43
N LEU A 327 -12.45 20.46 3.28
CA LEU A 327 -13.31 19.28 3.11
C LEU A 327 -12.54 17.97 2.97
N ILE A 328 -11.21 17.99 2.81
CA ILE A 328 -10.39 16.76 2.69
C ILE A 328 -10.65 15.76 3.82
N PRO A 329 -10.68 16.13 5.11
CA PRO A 329 -10.95 15.18 6.18
C PRO A 329 -12.33 14.51 6.06
N PHE A 330 -13.34 15.24 5.63
CA PHE A 330 -14.69 14.71 5.44
C PHE A 330 -14.75 13.76 4.24
N GLY A 331 -14.11 14.12 3.10
CA GLY A 331 -13.96 13.24 1.96
C GLY A 331 -13.20 11.95 2.31
N TRP A 332 -12.18 12.06 3.15
CA TRP A 332 -11.43 10.89 3.65
C TRP A 332 -12.31 9.95 4.50
N VAL A 333 -13.10 10.50 5.44
CA VAL A 333 -14.04 9.72 6.23
C VAL A 333 -15.09 9.06 5.34
N LEU A 334 -15.62 9.76 4.34
CA LEU A 334 -16.55 9.22 3.36
C LEU A 334 -15.94 8.00 2.62
N VAL A 335 -14.74 8.14 2.09
CA VAL A 335 -14.04 7.05 1.38
C VAL A 335 -13.78 5.87 2.29
N ILE A 336 -13.36 6.09 3.55
CA ILE A 336 -13.20 5.03 4.55
C ILE A 336 -14.53 4.34 4.81
N ALA A 337 -15.61 5.09 5.03
CA ALA A 337 -16.92 4.53 5.38
C ALA A 337 -17.46 3.65 4.25
N ILE A 338 -17.43 4.14 3.01
CA ILE A 338 -17.88 3.36 1.83
C ILE A 338 -17.01 2.11 1.67
N SER A 339 -15.69 2.26 1.71
CA SER A 339 -14.76 1.13 1.54
C SER A 339 -14.93 0.09 2.66
N PHE A 340 -15.18 0.54 3.89
CA PHE A 340 -15.43 -0.35 5.02
C PHE A 340 -16.77 -1.08 4.87
N MET A 341 -17.85 -0.38 4.51
CA MET A 341 -19.17 -0.99 4.34
C MET A 341 -19.15 -2.08 3.28
N ILE A 342 -18.57 -1.80 2.11
CA ILE A 342 -18.45 -2.78 1.02
C ILE A 342 -17.58 -3.97 1.46
N ALA A 343 -16.41 -3.71 2.05
CA ALA A 343 -15.52 -4.77 2.49
C ALA A 343 -16.13 -5.62 3.61
N TRP A 344 -16.89 -5.01 4.51
CA TRP A 344 -17.59 -5.70 5.59
C TRP A 344 -18.77 -6.55 5.07
N PHE A 345 -19.52 -6.02 4.10
CA PHE A 345 -20.55 -6.79 3.39
C PHE A 345 -19.94 -8.03 2.72
N CYS A 346 -18.89 -7.85 1.91
CA CYS A 346 -18.21 -8.97 1.26
C CYS A 346 -17.66 -10.00 2.27
N TYR A 347 -17.16 -9.53 3.41
CA TYR A 347 -16.65 -10.42 4.47
C TYR A 347 -17.76 -11.25 5.13
N LYS A 348 -18.97 -10.70 5.25
CA LYS A 348 -20.08 -11.33 5.96
C LYS A 348 -20.94 -12.20 5.05
N VAL A 349 -21.19 -11.76 3.82
CA VAL A 349 -22.16 -12.39 2.92
C VAL A 349 -21.46 -13.37 1.97
N PRO A 350 -21.74 -14.69 2.05
CA PRO A 350 -21.29 -15.64 1.03
C PRO A 350 -21.96 -15.36 -0.32
N PRO A 351 -21.26 -15.56 -1.45
CA PRO A 351 -19.90 -16.06 -1.62
C PRO A 351 -18.83 -14.97 -1.62
N PHE A 352 -19.17 -13.70 -1.38
CA PHE A 352 -18.33 -12.53 -1.64
C PHE A 352 -17.02 -12.44 -0.81
N GLY A 353 -16.85 -13.30 0.18
CA GLY A 353 -15.63 -13.30 1.01
C GLY A 353 -14.33 -13.45 0.23
N PHE A 354 -14.36 -14.07 -0.95
CA PHE A 354 -13.18 -14.19 -1.81
C PHE A 354 -12.71 -12.83 -2.36
N LEU A 355 -13.62 -11.87 -2.56
CA LEU A 355 -13.30 -10.50 -3.00
C LEU A 355 -12.43 -9.72 -2.01
N VAL A 356 -12.47 -10.12 -0.74
CA VAL A 356 -11.68 -9.50 0.33
C VAL A 356 -10.55 -10.42 0.83
N GLY A 357 -10.21 -11.46 0.06
CA GLY A 357 -9.18 -12.44 0.39
C GLY A 357 -9.49 -13.31 1.61
N ARG A 358 -10.78 -13.47 1.94
CA ARG A 358 -11.29 -14.29 3.04
C ARG A 358 -12.50 -15.10 2.60
N PRO A 359 -12.28 -16.21 1.85
CA PRO A 359 -13.36 -17.06 1.39
C PRO A 359 -14.24 -17.49 2.56
N ASN A 360 -15.54 -17.26 2.45
CA ASN A 360 -16.55 -17.59 3.46
C ASN A 360 -17.59 -18.59 2.94
N TRP A 361 -17.34 -19.19 1.78
CA TRP A 361 -18.19 -20.18 1.15
C TRP A 361 -17.35 -21.38 0.71
N HIS A 362 -17.73 -22.57 1.16
CA HIS A 362 -17.07 -23.84 0.85
C HIS A 362 -18.11 -24.87 0.41
N PRO A 363 -18.64 -24.79 -0.83
CA PRO A 363 -19.74 -25.64 -1.29
C PRO A 363 -19.43 -27.13 -1.20
N PHE A 364 -18.18 -27.53 -1.48
CA PHE A 364 -17.76 -28.93 -1.45
C PHE A 364 -17.52 -29.49 -0.04
N ARG A 365 -17.35 -28.66 0.98
CA ARG A 365 -17.16 -29.13 2.36
C ARG A 365 -18.47 -29.63 2.96
N ILE A 366 -19.58 -28.98 2.61
CA ILE A 366 -20.95 -29.39 3.07
C ILE A 366 -21.33 -30.74 2.48
N VAL A 367 -20.95 -31.04 1.23
CA VAL A 367 -21.22 -32.31 0.58
C VAL A 367 -20.42 -33.43 1.23
N ASN A 368 -19.15 -33.24 1.54
CA ASN A 368 -18.31 -34.23 2.21
C ASN A 368 -18.79 -34.51 3.65
N GLU A 369 -19.15 -33.49 4.42
CA GLU A 369 -19.68 -33.70 5.79
C GLU A 369 -21.03 -34.45 5.81
N ARG A 370 -21.87 -34.26 4.79
CA ARG A 370 -23.12 -35.02 4.63
C ARG A 370 -22.86 -36.46 4.20
N LEU A 371 -21.93 -36.72 3.30
CA LEU A 371 -21.55 -38.06 2.84
C LEU A 371 -20.90 -38.87 3.97
N PHE A 372 -20.06 -38.23 4.80
CA PHE A 372 -19.46 -38.91 5.97
C PHE A 372 -20.45 -39.19 7.10
N ARG A 373 -21.49 -38.33 7.28
CA ARG A 373 -22.56 -38.61 8.27
C ARG A 373 -23.52 -39.70 7.84
N SER A 374 -23.79 -39.88 6.55
CA SER A 374 -24.64 -40.97 6.07
C SER A 374 -23.97 -42.35 6.18
N SER A 375 -22.63 -42.42 6.05
CA SER A 375 -21.88 -43.67 6.17
C SER A 375 -21.65 -44.14 7.62
N THR A 376 -21.94 -43.29 8.62
CA THR A 376 -21.78 -43.64 10.07
C THR A 376 -23.08 -44.06 10.70
N ILE A 377 -24.22 -43.97 10.01
CA ILE A 377 -25.53 -44.38 10.48
C ILE A 377 -25.89 -45.82 10.02
N GLU A 378 -25.09 -46.40 9.10
CA GLU A 378 -25.29 -47.76 8.59
C GLU A 378 -24.31 -48.81 9.17
N ARG A 379 -23.76 -48.59 10.36
CA ARG A 379 -22.97 -49.62 11.09
C ARG A 379 -23.42 -49.78 12.52
#